data_b4b3b789617243b1138578a7a20a7e55
#
_entry.id   b4b3b789617243b1138578a7a20a7e55
#
_cell.length_a   1.000
_cell.length_b   1.000
_cell.length_c   1.000
_cell.angle_alpha   90.00
_cell.angle_beta   90.00
_cell.angle_gamma   90.00
#
_symmetry.space_group_name_H-M   'P 1'
#
loop_
_entity.id
_entity.type
_entity.pdbx_description
1 polymer ?
#
loop_
_entity_poly.entity_id
_entity_poly.type
_entity_poly.pdbx_seq_one_letter_code
_entity_poly.pdbx_strand_id
1 'polypeptide(L)'
;FGYTSVMQVPVLEKIVLNQGLGQAVADKKIIETAINAMTQIAGQKAVQTLSKKDISNFKLRKKMPIGVRVTLRHDKMYEFLERLVVIALPRIRDFKGVESKFDGRGNYTLGIEEQIIFPEINIDNITKILGMNITFVTSANTDEEGFALLKEFGIPFKK
;
A
#
# COMPACT_ATOMS: atom_id res chain seq x y z
N PHE A 1 -11.96 16.14 -19.32
CA PHE A 1 -13.02 15.11 -19.22
C PHE A 1 -14.44 15.70 -19.33
N GLY A 2 -14.59 17.02 -19.50
CA GLY A 2 -15.90 17.66 -19.72
C GLY A 2 -16.78 17.72 -18.48
N TYR A 3 -16.20 17.91 -17.30
CA TYR A 3 -16.96 17.99 -16.06
C TYR A 3 -17.81 19.26 -16.02
N THR A 4 -19.05 19.12 -15.58
CA THR A 4 -19.97 20.26 -15.41
C THR A 4 -19.96 20.84 -14.02
N SER A 5 -19.40 20.12 -13.04
CA SER A 5 -19.31 20.56 -11.64
C SER A 5 -17.94 20.20 -11.07
N VAL A 6 -17.43 21.05 -10.18
CA VAL A 6 -16.20 20.77 -9.43
C VAL A 6 -16.32 19.48 -8.62
N MET A 7 -17.52 19.15 -8.18
CA MET A 7 -17.78 17.94 -7.41
C MET A 7 -17.66 16.65 -8.23
N GLN A 8 -17.63 16.74 -9.55
CA GLN A 8 -17.44 15.59 -10.43
C GLN A 8 -15.97 15.23 -10.60
N VAL A 9 -15.06 16.14 -10.29
CA VAL A 9 -13.62 15.91 -10.41
C VAL A 9 -13.22 14.80 -9.44
N PRO A 10 -12.49 13.76 -9.91
CA PRO A 10 -12.08 12.68 -9.02
C PRO A 10 -11.15 13.18 -7.91
N VAL A 11 -11.32 12.60 -6.73
CA VAL A 11 -10.48 12.90 -5.57
C VAL A 11 -9.93 11.60 -5.00
N LEU A 12 -8.78 11.70 -4.34
CA LEU A 12 -8.21 10.58 -3.63
C LEU A 12 -8.93 10.43 -2.29
N GLU A 13 -9.58 9.28 -2.08
CA GLU A 13 -10.39 9.05 -0.87
C GLU A 13 -9.56 8.47 0.26
N LYS A 14 -8.72 7.48 -0.05
CA LYS A 14 -7.88 6.82 0.96
C LYS A 14 -6.74 6.08 0.30
N ILE A 15 -5.70 5.81 1.10
CA ILE A 15 -4.59 4.92 0.72
C ILE A 15 -4.56 3.78 1.72
N VAL A 16 -4.59 2.54 1.25
CA VAL A 16 -4.55 1.35 2.08
C VAL A 16 -3.22 0.64 1.87
N LEU A 17 -2.49 0.45 2.96
CA LEU A 17 -1.26 -0.35 2.96
C LEU A 17 -1.60 -1.73 3.49
N ASN A 18 -1.14 -2.79 2.80
CA ASN A 18 -1.44 -4.16 3.17
C ASN A 18 -0.22 -5.05 2.95
N GLN A 19 0.05 -5.91 3.93
CA GLN A 19 1.06 -6.97 3.81
C GLN A 19 0.41 -8.30 4.12
N GLY A 20 0.49 -9.24 3.17
CA GLY A 20 0.12 -10.64 3.42
C GLY A 20 1.31 -11.37 4.02
N LEU A 21 1.11 -12.01 5.16
CA LEU A 21 2.18 -12.67 5.91
C LEU A 21 1.88 -14.16 6.11
N GLY A 22 1.93 -14.91 5.00
CA GLY A 22 1.72 -16.36 5.07
C GLY A 22 2.68 -17.08 6.00
N GLN A 23 3.87 -16.53 6.21
CA GLN A 23 4.89 -17.08 7.10
C GLN A 23 4.55 -16.91 8.58
N ALA A 24 3.61 -16.05 8.92
CA ALA A 24 3.18 -15.86 10.30
C ALA A 24 2.50 -17.11 10.86
N VAL A 25 2.05 -18.01 10.01
CA VAL A 25 1.54 -19.32 10.43
C VAL A 25 2.62 -20.11 11.17
N ALA A 26 3.86 -20.02 10.70
CA ALA A 26 5.00 -20.72 11.32
C ALA A 26 5.72 -19.87 12.37
N ASP A 27 5.68 -18.52 12.26
CA ASP A 27 6.41 -17.62 13.15
C ASP A 27 5.55 -16.38 13.46
N LYS A 28 5.00 -16.33 14.66
CA LYS A 28 4.13 -15.23 15.11
C LYS A 28 4.88 -13.90 15.32
N LYS A 29 6.19 -13.95 15.51
CA LYS A 29 7.00 -12.73 15.71
C LYS A 29 7.03 -11.87 14.46
N ILE A 30 6.82 -12.45 13.29
CA ILE A 30 6.76 -11.72 12.02
C ILE A 30 5.63 -10.68 12.06
N ILE A 31 4.49 -11.01 12.66
CA ILE A 31 3.35 -10.08 12.77
C ILE A 31 3.74 -8.82 13.56
N GLU A 32 4.38 -8.98 14.71
CA GLU A 32 4.79 -7.83 15.53
C GLU A 32 5.79 -6.96 14.79
N THR A 33 6.78 -7.57 14.16
CA THR A 33 7.78 -6.85 13.36
C THR A 33 7.11 -6.09 12.22
N ALA A 34 6.17 -6.72 11.52
CA ALA A 34 5.44 -6.10 10.42
C ALA A 34 4.55 -4.95 10.88
N ILE A 35 3.87 -5.10 12.03
CA ILE A 35 3.05 -4.02 12.60
C ILE A 35 3.93 -2.82 12.91
N ASN A 36 5.08 -3.02 13.55
CA ASN A 36 5.98 -1.94 13.90
C ASN A 36 6.54 -1.24 12.65
N ALA A 37 6.96 -2.01 11.65
CA ALA A 37 7.49 -1.47 10.41
C ALA A 37 6.44 -0.66 9.66
N MET A 38 5.23 -1.21 9.51
CA MET A 38 4.16 -0.52 8.79
C MET A 38 3.68 0.72 9.56
N THR A 39 3.67 0.68 10.89
CA THR A 39 3.35 1.84 11.72
C THR A 39 4.34 2.97 11.47
N GLN A 40 5.63 2.66 11.38
CA GLN A 40 6.66 3.66 11.08
C GLN A 40 6.51 4.23 9.68
N ILE A 41 6.22 3.39 8.70
CA ILE A 41 6.03 3.81 7.30
C ILE A 41 4.81 4.73 7.17
N ALA A 42 3.69 4.32 7.76
CA ALA A 42 2.43 5.03 7.61
C ALA A 42 2.29 6.26 8.51
N GLY A 43 2.98 6.28 9.64
CA GLY A 43 2.78 7.31 10.66
C GLY A 43 1.49 7.12 11.46
N GLN A 44 0.84 5.97 11.32
CA GLN A 44 -0.40 5.62 12.01
C GLN A 44 -0.32 4.14 12.39
N LYS A 45 -0.89 3.80 13.55
CA LYS A 45 -0.81 2.41 14.05
C LYS A 45 -1.45 1.43 13.07
N ALA A 46 -0.67 0.42 12.66
CA ALA A 46 -1.17 -0.66 11.83
C ALA A 46 -1.92 -1.70 12.65
N VAL A 47 -2.85 -2.41 12.01
CA VAL A 47 -3.64 -3.46 12.67
C VAL A 47 -3.38 -4.79 11.97
N GLN A 48 -3.41 -5.87 12.74
CA GLN A 48 -3.31 -7.20 12.18
C GLN A 48 -4.63 -7.62 11.54
N THR A 49 -4.54 -8.42 10.49
CA THR A 49 -5.71 -9.04 9.86
C THR A 49 -5.74 -10.52 10.20
N LEU A 50 -6.93 -11.00 10.51
CA LEU A 50 -7.13 -12.37 10.98
C LEU A 50 -7.73 -13.24 9.87
N SER A 51 -7.37 -14.53 9.86
CA SER A 51 -7.95 -15.47 8.93
C SER A 51 -9.43 -15.66 9.20
N LYS A 52 -10.22 -15.70 8.14
CA LYS A 52 -11.67 -15.96 8.23
C LYS A 52 -12.01 -17.44 8.12
N LYS A 53 -11.09 -18.26 7.63
CA LYS A 53 -11.30 -19.68 7.35
C LYS A 53 -10.12 -20.53 7.77
N ASP A 54 -10.41 -21.79 8.09
CA ASP A 54 -9.38 -22.80 8.30
C ASP A 54 -8.94 -23.34 6.93
N ILE A 55 -7.63 -23.35 6.67
CA ILE A 55 -7.08 -23.93 5.43
C ILE A 55 -5.98 -24.92 5.83
N SER A 56 -6.27 -26.21 5.75
CA SER A 56 -5.39 -27.26 6.24
C SER A 56 -4.07 -27.36 5.47
N ASN A 57 -4.08 -27.11 4.16
CA ASN A 57 -2.86 -27.14 3.32
C ASN A 57 -1.83 -26.10 3.74
N PHE A 58 -2.28 -24.99 4.32
CA PHE A 58 -1.41 -23.92 4.79
C PHE A 58 -1.24 -23.94 6.31
N LYS A 59 -1.76 -24.94 6.99
CA LYS A 59 -1.79 -25.05 8.45
C LYS A 59 -2.43 -23.81 9.10
N LEU A 60 -3.40 -23.22 8.41
CA LEU A 60 -4.05 -22.00 8.81
C LEU A 60 -5.34 -22.31 9.54
N ARG A 61 -5.53 -21.66 10.68
CA ARG A 61 -6.77 -21.77 11.47
C ARG A 61 -7.48 -20.42 11.50
N LYS A 62 -8.80 -20.47 11.68
CA LYS A 62 -9.62 -19.28 11.84
C LYS A 62 -9.07 -18.40 12.96
N LYS A 63 -9.09 -17.08 12.75
CA LYS A 63 -8.60 -16.05 13.68
C LYS A 63 -7.09 -16.03 13.91
N MET A 64 -6.31 -16.75 13.10
CA MET A 64 -4.86 -16.60 13.14
C MET A 64 -4.45 -15.31 12.42
N PRO A 65 -3.50 -14.52 12.99
CA PRO A 65 -2.98 -13.34 12.28
C PRO A 65 -2.24 -13.76 11.02
N ILE A 66 -2.63 -13.24 9.86
CA ILE A 66 -2.01 -13.57 8.57
C ILE A 66 -1.60 -12.35 7.76
N GLY A 67 -1.81 -11.16 8.27
CA GLY A 67 -1.44 -9.96 7.57
C GLY A 67 -1.52 -8.73 8.45
N VAL A 68 -1.10 -7.62 7.87
CA VAL A 68 -1.10 -6.31 8.53
C VAL A 68 -1.66 -5.28 7.56
N ARG A 69 -2.47 -4.36 8.05
CA ARG A 69 -3.12 -3.35 7.23
C ARG A 69 -3.19 -2.01 7.95
N VAL A 70 -3.11 -0.93 7.19
CA VAL A 70 -3.39 0.41 7.68
C VAL A 70 -4.11 1.19 6.58
N THR A 71 -5.11 1.99 6.97
CA THR A 71 -5.86 2.86 6.06
C THR A 71 -5.56 4.31 6.41
N LEU A 72 -5.07 5.06 5.42
CA LEU A 72 -4.71 6.47 5.58
C LEU A 72 -5.74 7.36 4.88
N ARG A 73 -6.17 8.40 5.57
CA ARG A 73 -7.13 9.39 5.03
C ARG A 73 -6.68 10.81 5.38
N HIS A 74 -7.17 11.79 4.61
CA HIS A 74 -6.92 13.22 4.85
C HIS A 74 -5.43 13.56 4.89
N ASP A 75 -4.98 14.31 5.87
CA ASP A 75 -3.60 14.81 5.94
C ASP A 75 -2.54 13.70 5.95
N LYS A 76 -2.79 12.62 6.68
CA LYS A 76 -1.86 11.49 6.75
C LYS A 76 -1.71 10.79 5.41
N MET A 77 -2.79 10.71 4.65
CA MET A 77 -2.80 10.13 3.31
C MET A 77 -1.91 10.95 2.37
N TYR A 78 -2.08 12.27 2.34
CA TYR A 78 -1.30 13.14 1.47
C TYR A 78 0.16 13.21 1.88
N GLU A 79 0.44 13.22 3.17
CA GLU A 79 1.81 13.18 3.68
C GLU A 79 2.52 11.89 3.26
N PHE A 80 1.83 10.76 3.38
CA PHE A 80 2.37 9.47 2.95
C PHE A 80 2.62 9.46 1.43
N LEU A 81 1.67 9.97 0.65
CA LEU A 81 1.79 10.02 -0.80
C LEU A 81 3.01 10.84 -1.22
N GLU A 82 3.22 12.00 -0.60
CA GLU A 82 4.39 12.84 -0.88
C GLU A 82 5.69 12.10 -0.59
N ARG A 83 5.79 11.46 0.57
CA ARG A 83 6.98 10.68 0.93
C ARG A 83 7.22 9.52 -0.02
N LEU A 84 6.16 8.85 -0.44
CA LEU A 84 6.24 7.74 -1.38
C LEU A 84 6.82 8.21 -2.73
N VAL A 85 6.24 9.25 -3.29
CA VAL A 85 6.61 9.75 -4.63
C VAL A 85 8.01 10.38 -4.63
N VAL A 86 8.33 11.19 -3.64
CA VAL A 86 9.55 12.00 -3.63
C VAL A 86 10.75 11.20 -3.11
N ILE A 87 10.55 10.36 -2.10
CA ILE A 87 11.65 9.71 -1.38
C ILE A 87 11.70 8.19 -1.65
N ALA A 88 10.60 7.50 -1.45
CA ALA A 88 10.59 6.02 -1.45
C ALA A 88 10.73 5.42 -2.86
N LEU A 89 9.91 5.84 -3.81
CA LEU A 89 9.93 5.29 -5.16
C LEU A 89 11.28 5.44 -5.87
N PRO A 90 11.97 6.60 -5.78
CA PRO A 90 13.29 6.73 -6.39
C PRO A 90 14.36 5.82 -5.78
N ARG A 91 14.13 5.25 -4.62
CA ARG A 91 15.06 4.32 -3.95
C ARG A 91 14.90 2.88 -4.41
N ILE A 92 13.88 2.58 -5.21
CA ILE A 92 13.71 1.25 -5.79
C ILE A 92 14.83 0.99 -6.79
N ARG A 93 15.49 -0.15 -6.63
CA ARG A 93 16.59 -0.55 -7.51
C ARG A 93 16.10 -0.71 -8.95
N ASP A 94 16.81 -0.11 -9.91
CA ASP A 94 16.48 -0.13 -11.34
C ASP A 94 15.07 0.36 -11.64
N PHE A 95 14.62 1.38 -10.91
CA PHE A 95 13.28 1.92 -11.04
C PHE A 95 13.06 2.59 -12.40
N LYS A 96 12.06 2.11 -13.14
CA LYS A 96 11.69 2.62 -14.48
C LYS A 96 10.27 3.19 -14.55
N GLY A 97 9.64 3.37 -13.40
CA GLY A 97 8.25 3.79 -13.30
C GLY A 97 7.35 2.65 -12.88
N VAL A 98 6.09 2.96 -12.57
CA VAL A 98 5.12 1.97 -12.13
C VAL A 98 4.15 1.64 -13.26
N GLU A 99 3.62 0.43 -13.26
CA GLU A 99 2.65 0.01 -14.26
C GLU A 99 1.34 0.76 -14.10
N SER A 100 0.62 0.95 -15.21
CA SER A 100 -0.62 1.71 -15.23
C SER A 100 -1.87 0.83 -15.28
N LYS A 101 -1.84 -0.30 -14.58
CA LYS A 101 -3.00 -1.22 -14.52
C LYS A 101 -3.92 -0.86 -13.36
N PHE A 102 -5.16 -0.57 -13.68
CA PHE A 102 -6.20 -0.19 -12.71
C PHE A 102 -7.25 -1.31 -12.59
N ASP A 103 -8.13 -1.19 -11.62
CA ASP A 103 -9.13 -2.22 -11.32
C ASP A 103 -10.40 -2.16 -12.18
N GLY A 104 -10.50 -1.24 -13.12
CA GLY A 104 -11.69 -0.98 -13.92
C GLY A 104 -12.60 0.11 -13.37
N ARG A 105 -12.32 0.59 -12.13
CA ARG A 105 -13.13 1.59 -11.43
C ARG A 105 -12.32 2.79 -10.96
N GLY A 106 -11.12 2.95 -11.50
CA GLY A 106 -10.26 4.08 -11.15
C GLY A 106 -9.41 3.89 -9.91
N ASN A 107 -9.41 2.72 -9.30
CA ASN A 107 -8.55 2.40 -8.17
C ASN A 107 -7.25 1.75 -8.67
N TYR A 108 -6.17 1.97 -7.96
CA TYR A 108 -4.85 1.51 -8.38
C TYR A 108 -4.12 0.84 -7.22
N THR A 109 -3.49 -0.30 -7.48
CA THR A 109 -2.67 -0.99 -6.49
C THR A 109 -1.23 -1.09 -6.99
N LEU A 110 -0.31 -0.59 -6.17
CA LEU A 110 1.13 -0.66 -6.42
C LEU A 110 1.74 -1.73 -5.52
N GLY A 111 2.41 -2.72 -6.13
CA GLY A 111 3.14 -3.72 -5.37
C GLY A 111 4.59 -3.27 -5.16
N ILE A 112 5.04 -3.30 -3.90
CA ILE A 112 6.42 -3.00 -3.54
C ILE A 112 7.05 -4.27 -3.00
N GLU A 113 8.17 -4.67 -3.59
CA GLU A 113 8.84 -5.91 -3.22
C GLU A 113 9.64 -5.80 -1.92
N GLU A 114 10.15 -4.60 -1.61
CA GLU A 114 11.02 -4.36 -0.47
C GLU A 114 10.56 -3.17 0.35
N GLN A 115 10.22 -3.38 1.63
CA GLN A 115 9.83 -2.29 2.51
C GLN A 115 10.99 -1.34 2.88
N ILE A 116 12.22 -1.76 2.63
CA ILE A 116 13.42 -0.98 2.98
C ILE A 116 13.58 0.30 2.15
N ILE A 117 12.76 0.49 1.11
CA ILE A 117 12.78 1.74 0.34
C ILE A 117 12.31 2.95 1.16
N PHE A 118 11.56 2.71 2.23
CA PHE A 118 11.09 3.77 3.12
C PHE A 118 12.19 4.14 4.10
N PRO A 119 12.58 5.44 4.19
CA PRO A 119 13.68 5.86 5.07
C PRO A 119 13.37 5.69 6.56
N GLU A 120 12.10 5.57 6.93
CA GLU A 120 11.67 5.36 8.30
C GLU A 120 12.05 3.98 8.83
N ILE A 121 12.39 3.05 7.92
CA ILE A 121 12.75 1.69 8.31
C ILE A 121 14.25 1.61 8.57
N ASN A 122 14.59 1.10 9.75
CA ASN A 122 15.98 0.82 10.11
C ASN A 122 16.35 -0.58 9.59
N ILE A 123 17.27 -0.62 8.63
CA ILE A 123 17.71 -1.87 7.99
C ILE A 123 18.31 -2.84 9.01
N ASP A 124 18.98 -2.32 10.04
CA ASP A 124 19.61 -3.16 11.06
C ASP A 124 18.60 -3.94 11.91
N ASN A 125 17.36 -3.45 12.00
CA ASN A 125 16.30 -4.09 12.77
C ASN A 125 15.44 -5.05 11.94
N ILE A 126 15.74 -5.19 10.64
CA ILE A 126 14.96 -6.04 9.75
C ILE A 126 15.59 -7.42 9.66
N THR A 127 14.83 -8.44 10.07
CA THR A 127 15.26 -9.82 9.95
C THR A 127 14.89 -10.42 8.60
N LYS A 128 13.92 -9.81 7.91
CA LYS A 128 13.41 -10.33 6.65
C LYS A 128 12.85 -9.21 5.79
N ILE A 129 13.14 -9.27 4.49
CA ILE A 129 12.59 -8.32 3.52
C ILE A 129 11.18 -8.78 3.16
N LEU A 130 10.20 -7.89 3.38
CA LEU A 130 8.80 -8.16 3.10
C LEU A 130 8.27 -7.14 2.11
N GLY A 131 7.51 -7.63 1.13
CA GLY A 131 6.80 -6.75 0.21
C GLY A 131 5.50 -6.23 0.81
N MET A 132 4.90 -5.25 0.14
CA MET A 132 3.61 -4.72 0.54
C MET A 132 2.85 -4.22 -0.68
N ASN A 133 1.53 -4.13 -0.54
CA ASN A 133 0.67 -3.53 -1.54
C ASN A 133 0.17 -2.19 -1.04
N ILE A 134 0.22 -1.19 -1.92
CA ILE A 134 -0.30 0.15 -1.64
C ILE A 134 -1.45 0.38 -2.60
N THR A 135 -2.67 0.51 -2.07
CA THR A 135 -3.87 0.71 -2.88
C THR A 135 -4.35 2.15 -2.74
N PHE A 136 -4.50 2.81 -3.89
CA PHE A 136 -5.03 4.17 -3.96
C PHE A 136 -6.51 4.08 -4.35
N VAL A 137 -7.39 4.43 -3.42
CA VAL A 137 -8.83 4.41 -3.65
C VAL A 137 -9.28 5.82 -4.01
N THR A 138 -9.88 5.97 -5.20
CA THR A 138 -10.30 7.26 -5.73
C THR A 138 -11.81 7.29 -5.93
N SER A 139 -12.36 8.49 -6.12
CA SER A 139 -13.77 8.66 -6.48
C SER A 139 -14.01 8.59 -7.99
N ALA A 140 -12.97 8.30 -8.79
CA ALA A 140 -13.07 8.21 -10.23
C ALA A 140 -14.01 7.07 -10.65
N ASN A 141 -14.75 7.29 -11.74
CA ASN A 141 -15.66 6.27 -12.28
C ASN A 141 -14.97 5.37 -13.31
N THR A 142 -13.89 5.85 -13.92
CA THR A 142 -13.16 5.12 -14.96
C THR A 142 -11.66 5.09 -14.64
N ASP A 143 -10.94 4.14 -15.24
CA ASP A 143 -9.50 4.02 -15.07
C ASP A 143 -8.75 5.23 -15.63
N GLU A 144 -9.26 5.82 -16.70
CA GLU A 144 -8.68 7.01 -17.34
C GLU A 144 -8.68 8.19 -16.39
N GLU A 145 -9.80 8.39 -15.69
CA GLU A 145 -9.92 9.46 -14.68
C GLU A 145 -8.97 9.19 -13.50
N GLY A 146 -8.90 7.95 -13.03
CA GLY A 146 -8.00 7.57 -11.96
C GLY A 146 -6.54 7.74 -12.34
N PHE A 147 -6.18 7.36 -13.55
CA PHE A 147 -4.83 7.55 -14.07
C PHE A 147 -4.45 9.04 -14.11
N ALA A 148 -5.33 9.87 -14.64
CA ALA A 148 -5.08 11.31 -14.72
C ALA A 148 -4.89 11.92 -13.32
N LEU A 149 -5.73 11.52 -12.35
CA LEU A 149 -5.63 11.99 -10.97
C LEU A 149 -4.28 11.63 -10.34
N LEU A 150 -3.90 10.37 -10.42
CA LEU A 150 -2.66 9.90 -9.81
C LEU A 150 -1.43 10.46 -10.50
N LYS A 151 -1.49 10.66 -11.81
CA LYS A 151 -0.41 11.28 -12.56
C LYS A 151 -0.18 12.73 -12.10
N GLU A 152 -1.26 13.47 -11.83
CA GLU A 152 -1.16 14.85 -11.32
C GLU A 152 -0.58 14.90 -9.90
N PHE A 153 -0.78 13.85 -9.11
CA PHE A 153 -0.13 13.74 -7.80
C PHE A 153 1.36 13.41 -7.90
N GLY A 154 1.86 13.13 -9.10
CA GLY A 154 3.28 12.89 -9.32
C GLY A 154 3.70 11.43 -9.34
N ILE A 155 2.76 10.49 -9.40
CA ILE A 155 3.10 9.07 -9.49
C ILE A 155 3.75 8.80 -10.86
N PRO A 156 5.00 8.28 -10.89
CA PRO A 156 5.74 8.12 -12.13
C PRO A 156 5.36 6.84 -12.87
N PHE A 157 4.30 6.90 -13.68
CA PHE A 157 3.89 5.77 -14.49
C PHE A 157 4.89 5.51 -15.62
N LYS A 158 5.01 4.25 -16.02
CA LYS A 158 5.82 3.87 -17.19
C LYS A 158 5.22 4.48 -18.45
N LYS A 159 6.11 4.91 -19.31
CA LYS A 159 5.71 5.43 -20.63
C LYS A 159 5.34 4.29 -21.58
#